data_63089645c3076d60963f827d9ef32a02
#
_entry.id   63089645c3076d60963f827d9ef32a02
#
_cell.length_a   1.000
_cell.length_b   1.000
_cell.length_c   1.000
_cell.angle_alpha   90.00
_cell.angle_beta   90.00
_cell.angle_gamma   90.00
#
_symmetry.space_group_name_H-M   'P 1'
#
loop_
_entity.id
_entity.type
_entity.pdbx_description
1 polymer ?
#
loop_
_entity_poly.entity_id
_entity_poly.type
_entity_poly.pdbx_seq_one_letter_code
_entity_poly.pdbx_strand_id
1 'polypeptide(L)'
;MALGLGLIIAIILFKYKPTYVVSLCGEQIGYVSNAAELQNRIQSEIIDMDGENIDFVTLDNMPKYELKLVEKSLTTNEDEIMLALKDDAKVMYKYYAVILNAETITYVDNIEEAEEAVEQIKEEHKDDTIQLDLAVTTNYTENINEIGIQSVEVAKQEVEQKVDILIEEDEKTK
;
A
#
# COMPACT_ATOMS: atom_id res chain seq x y z
N MET A 1 1.81 -46.51 39.35
CA MET A 1 1.81 -45.09 38.91
C MET A 1 1.88 -44.91 37.38
N ALA A 2 2.65 -45.69 36.63
CA ALA A 2 2.78 -45.56 35.18
C ALA A 2 1.48 -45.73 34.38
N LEU A 3 0.59 -46.68 34.77
CA LEU A 3 -0.69 -46.95 34.11
C LEU A 3 -1.68 -45.76 34.20
N GLY A 4 -1.70 -45.05 35.32
CA GLY A 4 -2.58 -43.86 35.48
C GLY A 4 -2.13 -42.66 34.65
N LEU A 5 -0.83 -42.45 34.53
CA LEU A 5 -0.26 -41.37 33.72
C LEU A 5 -0.55 -41.59 32.23
N GLY A 6 -0.40 -42.84 31.74
CA GLY A 6 -0.70 -43.20 30.36
C GLY A 6 -2.17 -43.00 30.00
N LEU A 7 -3.11 -43.27 30.91
CA LEU A 7 -4.53 -43.05 30.69
C LEU A 7 -4.87 -41.53 30.59
N ILE A 8 -4.28 -40.71 31.44
CA ILE A 8 -4.47 -39.24 31.40
C ILE A 8 -3.94 -38.64 30.07
N ILE A 9 -2.75 -39.05 29.64
CA ILE A 9 -2.19 -38.62 28.36
C ILE A 9 -3.09 -39.06 27.19
N ALA A 10 -3.58 -40.31 27.22
CA ALA A 10 -4.50 -40.80 26.18
C ALA A 10 -5.80 -40.00 26.12
N ILE A 11 -6.39 -39.61 27.25
CA ILE A 11 -7.59 -38.77 27.33
C ILE A 11 -7.30 -37.38 26.76
N ILE A 12 -6.15 -36.77 27.10
CA ILE A 12 -5.75 -35.46 26.59
C ILE A 12 -5.60 -35.53 25.07
N LEU A 13 -4.85 -36.48 24.53
CA LEU A 13 -4.65 -36.64 23.10
C LEU A 13 -5.92 -37.00 22.32
N PHE A 14 -6.88 -37.65 22.99
CA PHE A 14 -8.17 -37.97 22.36
C PHE A 14 -9.09 -36.74 22.28
N LYS A 15 -9.13 -35.93 23.34
CA LYS A 15 -10.10 -34.84 23.50
C LYS A 15 -9.57 -33.47 23.01
N TYR A 16 -8.25 -33.25 23.06
CA TYR A 16 -7.62 -31.99 22.77
C TYR A 16 -6.68 -32.06 21.56
N LYS A 17 -6.46 -30.90 20.92
CA LYS A 17 -5.47 -30.70 19.86
C LYS A 17 -4.65 -29.46 20.15
N PRO A 18 -3.35 -29.43 19.80
CA PRO A 18 -2.57 -28.19 19.81
C PRO A 18 -3.11 -27.24 18.71
N THR A 19 -3.30 -25.97 19.06
CA THR A 19 -3.84 -24.95 18.16
C THR A 19 -3.27 -23.61 18.60
N TYR A 20 -2.99 -22.74 17.65
CA TYR A 20 -2.53 -21.39 17.94
C TYR A 20 -3.74 -20.47 18.11
N VAL A 21 -3.76 -19.76 19.23
CA VAL A 21 -4.62 -18.60 19.45
C VAL A 21 -3.95 -17.42 18.76
N VAL A 22 -4.68 -16.72 17.93
CA VAL A 22 -4.21 -15.52 17.22
C VAL A 22 -4.83 -14.29 17.88
N SER A 23 -3.99 -13.32 18.22
CA SER A 23 -4.41 -12.06 18.83
C SER A 23 -3.85 -10.88 18.05
N LEU A 24 -4.67 -9.83 17.89
CA LEU A 24 -4.31 -8.56 17.30
C LEU A 24 -4.62 -7.44 18.31
N CYS A 25 -3.70 -6.52 18.54
CA CYS A 25 -3.84 -5.44 19.54
C CYS A 25 -4.19 -5.92 20.97
N GLY A 26 -3.87 -7.18 21.30
CA GLY A 26 -4.20 -7.79 22.58
C GLY A 26 -5.58 -8.45 22.65
N GLU A 27 -6.40 -8.33 21.62
CA GLU A 27 -7.68 -9.04 21.48
C GLU A 27 -7.52 -10.33 20.70
N GLN A 28 -8.18 -11.39 21.14
CA GLN A 28 -8.19 -12.65 20.42
C GLN A 28 -9.09 -12.53 19.20
N ILE A 29 -8.52 -12.77 18.00
CA ILE A 29 -9.26 -12.71 16.73
C ILE A 29 -9.55 -14.08 16.12
N GLY A 30 -8.94 -15.15 16.62
CA GLY A 30 -9.26 -16.49 16.15
C GLY A 30 -8.28 -17.59 16.55
N TYR A 31 -8.40 -18.70 15.85
CA TYR A 31 -7.62 -19.91 16.05
C TYR A 31 -7.12 -20.44 14.71
N VAL A 32 -5.86 -20.88 14.66
CA VAL A 32 -5.27 -21.51 13.48
C VAL A 32 -4.54 -22.79 13.85
N SER A 33 -4.54 -23.75 12.95
CA SER A 33 -3.81 -25.00 13.12
C SER A 33 -2.31 -24.82 12.90
N ASN A 34 -1.93 -23.88 12.02
CA ASN A 34 -0.56 -23.67 11.59
C ASN A 34 -0.26 -22.16 11.50
N ALA A 35 0.53 -21.67 12.45
CA ALA A 35 0.92 -20.25 12.48
C ALA A 35 1.80 -19.85 11.28
N ALA A 36 2.66 -20.75 10.79
CA ALA A 36 3.53 -20.47 9.66
C ALA A 36 2.74 -20.34 8.35
N GLU A 37 1.69 -21.12 8.17
CA GLU A 37 0.79 -21.04 7.02
C GLU A 37 0.03 -19.71 7.01
N LEU A 38 -0.52 -19.30 8.16
CA LEU A 38 -1.15 -17.99 8.28
C LEU A 38 -0.15 -16.83 8.00
N GLN A 39 1.09 -16.94 8.51
CA GLN A 39 2.12 -15.93 8.22
C GLN A 39 2.44 -15.84 6.72
N ASN A 40 2.53 -16.97 6.02
CA ASN A 40 2.76 -16.98 4.58
C ASN A 40 1.57 -16.36 3.83
N ARG A 41 0.34 -16.62 4.27
CA ARG A 41 -0.85 -16.00 3.70
C ARG A 41 -0.86 -14.48 3.93
N ILE A 42 -0.52 -14.01 5.12
CA ILE A 42 -0.39 -12.57 5.43
C ILE A 42 0.63 -11.93 4.49
N GLN A 43 1.78 -12.56 4.32
CA GLN A 43 2.81 -12.04 3.42
C GLN A 43 2.29 -11.94 1.98
N SER A 44 1.74 -13.02 1.43
CA SER A 44 1.35 -13.09 0.01
C SER A 44 0.03 -12.40 -0.33
N GLU A 45 -0.95 -12.34 0.61
CA GLU A 45 -2.29 -11.82 0.35
C GLU A 45 -2.50 -10.39 0.88
N ILE A 46 -1.60 -9.88 1.74
CA ILE A 46 -1.70 -8.54 2.33
C ILE A 46 -0.44 -7.72 2.03
N ILE A 47 0.74 -8.18 2.48
CA ILE A 47 1.96 -7.37 2.40
C ILE A 47 2.47 -7.25 0.96
N ASP A 48 2.52 -8.37 0.23
CA ASP A 48 2.96 -8.43 -1.18
C ASP A 48 1.79 -8.16 -2.15
N MET A 49 0.71 -7.52 -1.68
CA MET A 49 -0.42 -7.15 -2.55
C MET A 49 0.07 -6.20 -3.64
N ASP A 50 -0.18 -6.60 -4.89
CA ASP A 50 0.13 -5.80 -6.07
C ASP A 50 -1.14 -5.13 -6.59
N GLY A 51 -0.99 -3.93 -7.15
CA GLY A 51 -2.11 -3.17 -7.70
C GLY A 51 -1.66 -1.83 -8.27
N GLU A 52 -2.55 -1.21 -9.01
CA GLU A 52 -2.30 0.08 -9.66
C GLU A 52 -1.94 1.15 -8.61
N ASN A 53 -0.78 1.77 -8.79
CA ASN A 53 -0.22 2.80 -7.90
C ASN A 53 0.09 2.34 -6.46
N ILE A 54 -0.04 1.07 -6.11
CA ILE A 54 0.37 0.58 -4.80
C ILE A 54 1.90 0.58 -4.74
N ASP A 55 2.46 1.28 -3.75
CA ASP A 55 3.90 1.27 -3.47
C ASP A 55 4.25 0.20 -2.43
N PHE A 56 3.52 0.19 -1.32
CA PHE A 56 3.64 -0.87 -0.31
C PHE A 56 2.39 -0.97 0.57
N VAL A 57 2.26 -2.10 1.25
CA VAL A 57 1.23 -2.31 2.28
C VAL A 57 1.90 -2.60 3.61
N THR A 58 1.35 -2.03 4.68
CA THR A 58 1.81 -2.26 6.05
C THR A 58 0.68 -2.72 6.94
N LEU A 59 1.02 -3.48 7.98
CA LEU A 59 0.13 -3.75 9.11
C LEU A 59 0.63 -2.93 10.31
N ASP A 60 -0.22 -2.10 10.87
CA ASP A 60 0.12 -1.33 12.07
C ASP A 60 0.44 -2.26 13.25
N ASN A 61 -0.21 -3.42 13.28
CA ASN A 61 -0.04 -4.41 14.32
C ASN A 61 0.17 -5.81 13.73
N MET A 62 1.29 -6.45 14.08
CA MET A 62 1.51 -7.84 13.72
C MET A 62 0.76 -8.78 14.67
N PRO A 63 0.10 -9.84 14.16
CA PRO A 63 -0.60 -10.79 14.98
C PRO A 63 0.37 -11.56 15.89
N LYS A 64 -0.07 -11.85 17.11
CA LYS A 64 0.65 -12.67 18.08
C LYS A 64 0.04 -14.06 18.13
N TYR A 65 0.89 -15.07 18.31
CA TYR A 65 0.52 -16.48 18.32
C TYR A 65 0.84 -17.10 19.68
N GLU A 66 -0.13 -17.77 20.30
CA GLU A 66 0.04 -18.52 21.53
C GLU A 66 -0.44 -19.96 21.33
N LEU A 67 0.47 -20.94 21.51
CA LEU A 67 0.11 -22.35 21.40
C LEU A 67 -0.70 -22.79 22.61
N LYS A 68 -1.91 -23.30 22.40
CA LYS A 68 -2.79 -23.84 23.42
C LYS A 68 -3.31 -25.22 23.06
N LEU A 69 -3.67 -26.00 24.07
CA LEU A 69 -4.44 -27.21 23.90
C LEU A 69 -5.94 -26.87 23.97
N VAL A 70 -6.62 -27.06 22.86
CA VAL A 70 -8.05 -26.75 22.73
C VAL A 70 -8.84 -28.02 22.44
N GLU A 71 -10.14 -28.06 22.71
CA GLU A 71 -10.99 -29.19 22.35
C GLU A 71 -10.97 -29.41 20.82
N LYS A 72 -10.95 -30.68 20.40
CA LYS A 72 -10.94 -31.03 18.97
C LYS A 72 -12.17 -30.54 18.20
N SER A 73 -13.28 -30.28 18.90
CA SER A 73 -14.49 -29.70 18.34
C SER A 73 -14.34 -28.23 17.94
N LEU A 74 -13.31 -27.55 18.47
CA LEU A 74 -13.06 -26.15 18.12
C LEU A 74 -12.64 -26.02 16.63
N THR A 75 -13.33 -25.19 15.90
CA THR A 75 -12.99 -24.87 14.49
C THR A 75 -11.96 -23.77 14.42
N THR A 76 -11.07 -23.86 13.44
CA THR A 76 -10.16 -22.77 13.06
C THR A 76 -10.88 -21.82 12.09
N ASN A 77 -10.53 -20.56 12.12
CA ASN A 77 -11.20 -19.51 11.35
C ASN A 77 -10.19 -18.57 10.66
N GLU A 78 -9.30 -19.16 9.86
CA GLU A 78 -8.22 -18.43 9.18
C GLU A 78 -8.73 -17.29 8.27
N ASP A 79 -9.84 -17.51 7.56
CA ASP A 79 -10.40 -16.50 6.66
C ASP A 79 -10.95 -15.27 7.43
N GLU A 80 -11.56 -15.49 8.59
CA GLU A 80 -12.01 -14.41 9.47
C GLU A 80 -10.83 -13.61 10.04
N ILE A 81 -9.73 -14.30 10.39
CA ILE A 81 -8.48 -13.70 10.83
C ILE A 81 -7.87 -12.86 9.68
N MET A 82 -7.81 -13.43 8.47
CA MET A 82 -7.31 -12.70 7.29
C MET A 82 -8.15 -11.45 6.99
N LEU A 83 -9.47 -11.52 7.16
CA LEU A 83 -10.35 -10.36 6.98
C LEU A 83 -10.03 -9.27 8.03
N ALA A 84 -9.91 -9.62 9.30
CA ALA A 84 -9.57 -8.68 10.36
C ALA A 84 -8.18 -8.04 10.14
N LEU A 85 -7.21 -8.80 9.62
CA LEU A 85 -5.89 -8.27 9.29
C LEU A 85 -5.92 -7.36 8.05
N LYS A 86 -6.75 -7.65 7.05
CA LYS A 86 -6.95 -6.78 5.90
C LYS A 86 -7.59 -5.44 6.29
N ASP A 87 -8.49 -5.45 7.26
CA ASP A 87 -9.11 -4.22 7.80
C ASP A 87 -8.11 -3.36 8.60
N ASP A 88 -7.06 -3.96 9.19
CA ASP A 88 -5.97 -3.26 9.91
C ASP A 88 -4.82 -2.83 8.95
N ALA A 89 -4.86 -3.28 7.69
CA ALA A 89 -3.83 -2.99 6.72
C ALA A 89 -3.95 -1.56 6.18
N LYS A 90 -2.79 -0.90 6.04
CA LYS A 90 -2.66 0.40 5.37
C LYS A 90 -1.99 0.24 4.04
N VAL A 91 -2.66 0.66 3.00
CA VAL A 91 -2.12 0.69 1.64
C VAL A 91 -1.55 2.07 1.38
N MET A 92 -0.28 2.12 0.99
CA MET A 92 0.38 3.35 0.58
C MET A 92 0.47 3.38 -0.95
N TYR A 93 -0.13 4.40 -1.52
CA TYR A 93 -0.14 4.64 -2.95
C TYR A 93 0.93 5.66 -3.32
N LYS A 94 1.56 5.44 -4.47
CA LYS A 94 2.55 6.32 -5.07
C LYS A 94 1.95 7.05 -6.26
N TYR A 95 2.23 8.35 -6.38
CA TYR A 95 1.81 9.18 -7.50
C TYR A 95 2.85 10.28 -7.74
N TYR A 96 2.73 11.01 -8.83
CA TYR A 96 3.73 11.98 -9.24
C TYR A 96 3.10 13.34 -9.47
N ALA A 97 3.73 14.39 -8.94
CA ALA A 97 3.34 15.77 -9.17
C ALA A 97 4.20 16.38 -10.26
N VAL A 98 3.57 17.00 -11.24
CA VAL A 98 4.24 17.85 -12.24
C VAL A 98 4.26 19.27 -11.71
N ILE A 99 5.44 19.83 -11.59
CA ILE A 99 5.72 21.12 -10.96
C ILE A 99 6.30 22.08 -12.00
N LEU A 100 5.77 23.30 -12.05
CA LEU A 100 6.28 24.40 -12.85
C LEU A 100 6.55 25.60 -11.93
N ASN A 101 7.80 26.08 -11.88
CA ASN A 101 8.21 27.23 -11.07
C ASN A 101 7.79 27.13 -9.60
N ALA A 102 7.97 25.94 -9.01
CA ALA A 102 7.58 25.58 -7.63
C ALA A 102 6.06 25.52 -7.36
N GLU A 103 5.20 25.65 -8.39
CA GLU A 103 3.77 25.40 -8.30
C GLU A 103 3.44 24.02 -8.84
N THR A 104 2.67 23.22 -8.08
CA THR A 104 2.14 21.95 -8.57
C THR A 104 1.00 22.24 -9.56
N ILE A 105 1.16 21.75 -10.79
CA ILE A 105 0.17 21.95 -11.85
C ILE A 105 -0.85 20.82 -11.84
N THR A 106 -0.35 19.56 -11.80
CA THR A 106 -1.22 18.38 -11.89
C THR A 106 -0.54 17.15 -11.29
N TYR A 107 -1.27 16.04 -11.21
CA TYR A 107 -0.80 14.75 -10.73
C TYR A 107 -1.02 13.66 -11.76
N VAL A 108 -0.03 12.75 -11.88
CA VAL A 108 -0.04 11.62 -12.82
C VAL A 108 0.38 10.33 -12.12
N ASP A 109 0.15 9.19 -12.75
CA ASP A 109 0.48 7.86 -12.24
C ASP A 109 1.76 7.25 -12.84
N ASN A 110 2.25 7.78 -13.97
CA ASN A 110 3.42 7.26 -14.67
C ASN A 110 4.57 8.29 -14.67
N ILE A 111 5.65 7.98 -13.94
CA ILE A 111 6.82 8.87 -13.85
C ILE A 111 7.58 8.97 -15.16
N GLU A 112 7.77 7.83 -15.87
CA GLU A 112 8.61 7.79 -17.06
C GLU A 112 7.98 8.63 -18.19
N GLU A 113 6.67 8.48 -18.39
CA GLU A 113 5.93 9.28 -19.37
C GLU A 113 5.86 10.76 -18.97
N ALA A 114 5.73 11.06 -17.66
CA ALA A 114 5.70 12.44 -17.17
C ALA A 114 7.06 13.14 -17.35
N GLU A 115 8.16 12.45 -17.03
CA GLU A 115 9.52 12.98 -17.24
C GLU A 115 9.80 13.22 -18.73
N GLU A 116 9.37 12.29 -19.60
CA GLU A 116 9.50 12.46 -21.05
C GLU A 116 8.70 13.68 -21.54
N ALA A 117 7.45 13.85 -21.08
CA ALA A 117 6.63 15.00 -21.43
C ALA A 117 7.26 16.33 -20.96
N VAL A 118 7.79 16.36 -19.74
CA VAL A 118 8.49 17.53 -19.19
C VAL A 118 9.73 17.87 -20.00
N GLU A 119 10.54 16.90 -20.41
CA GLU A 119 11.71 17.15 -21.24
C GLU A 119 11.35 17.63 -22.66
N GLN A 120 10.25 17.14 -23.23
CA GLN A 120 9.72 17.64 -24.51
C GLN A 120 9.34 19.13 -24.39
N ILE A 121 8.59 19.53 -23.37
CA ILE A 121 8.20 20.93 -23.14
C ILE A 121 9.44 21.82 -22.96
N LYS A 122 10.44 21.39 -22.18
CA LYS A 122 11.70 22.14 -22.01
C LYS A 122 12.45 22.33 -23.33
N GLU A 123 12.50 21.30 -24.18
CA GLU A 123 13.18 21.38 -25.46
C GLU A 123 12.43 22.31 -26.44
N GLU A 124 11.09 22.30 -26.44
CA GLU A 124 10.25 23.17 -27.28
C GLU A 124 10.42 24.65 -26.89
N HIS A 125 10.63 24.96 -25.60
CA HIS A 125 10.74 26.32 -25.06
C HIS A 125 12.18 26.73 -24.68
N LYS A 126 13.20 25.99 -25.10
CA LYS A 126 14.61 26.25 -24.73
C LYS A 126 15.16 27.60 -25.21
N ASP A 127 14.61 28.13 -26.29
CA ASP A 127 15.03 29.40 -26.91
C ASP A 127 14.19 30.60 -26.41
N ASP A 128 13.21 30.37 -25.52
CA ASP A 128 12.38 31.42 -24.95
C ASP A 128 13.13 32.26 -23.93
N THR A 129 12.69 33.47 -23.73
CA THR A 129 13.36 34.44 -22.85
C THR A 129 13.12 34.17 -21.37
N ILE A 130 12.16 33.31 -21.04
CA ILE A 130 11.83 32.93 -19.68
C ILE A 130 12.53 31.62 -19.28
N GLN A 131 12.94 31.54 -18.03
CA GLN A 131 13.47 30.31 -17.48
C GLN A 131 12.33 29.48 -16.88
N LEU A 132 12.10 28.28 -17.43
CA LEU A 132 11.12 27.33 -16.94
C LEU A 132 11.79 26.34 -15.98
N ASP A 133 11.34 26.30 -14.74
CA ASP A 133 11.71 25.27 -13.75
C ASP A 133 10.62 24.19 -13.71
N LEU A 134 10.77 23.21 -14.59
CA LEU A 134 9.86 22.05 -14.71
C LEU A 134 10.49 20.83 -14.08
N ALA A 135 9.73 20.16 -13.20
CA ALA A 135 10.15 18.94 -12.52
C ALA A 135 8.99 17.98 -12.30
N VAL A 136 9.33 16.69 -12.12
CA VAL A 136 8.40 15.67 -11.64
C VAL A 136 8.87 15.20 -10.28
N THR A 137 7.95 15.11 -9.31
CA THR A 137 8.28 14.66 -7.94
C THR A 137 7.39 13.50 -7.50
N THR A 138 7.99 12.54 -6.81
CA THR A 138 7.26 11.41 -6.23
C THR A 138 6.57 11.82 -4.94
N ASN A 139 5.31 11.42 -4.80
CA ASN A 139 4.48 11.65 -3.62
C ASN A 139 3.78 10.36 -3.18
N TYR A 140 3.30 10.31 -1.95
CA TYR A 140 2.65 9.16 -1.37
C TYR A 140 1.36 9.57 -0.65
N THR A 141 0.35 8.67 -0.66
CA THR A 141 -0.92 8.88 0.03
C THR A 141 -1.55 7.56 0.45
N GLU A 142 -2.32 7.56 1.52
CA GLU A 142 -3.20 6.44 1.88
C GLU A 142 -4.54 6.49 1.11
N ASN A 143 -4.89 7.63 0.51
CA ASN A 143 -6.15 7.83 -0.22
C ASN A 143 -5.92 8.37 -1.63
N ILE A 144 -5.63 7.48 -2.57
CA ILE A 144 -5.32 7.85 -3.97
C ILE A 144 -6.51 8.51 -4.68
N ASN A 145 -7.74 8.19 -4.28
CA ASN A 145 -8.96 8.73 -4.93
C ASN A 145 -9.16 10.23 -4.69
N GLU A 146 -8.51 10.81 -3.68
CA GLU A 146 -8.59 12.24 -3.38
C GLU A 146 -7.57 13.08 -4.15
N ILE A 147 -6.60 12.44 -4.84
CA ILE A 147 -5.49 13.14 -5.47
C ILE A 147 -5.85 13.75 -6.83
N GLY A 148 -6.85 13.19 -7.52
CA GLY A 148 -7.26 13.70 -8.84
C GLY A 148 -6.20 13.46 -9.92
N ILE A 149 -5.65 12.24 -9.97
CA ILE A 149 -4.67 11.82 -10.97
C ILE A 149 -5.27 11.93 -12.37
N GLN A 150 -4.47 12.46 -13.31
CA GLN A 150 -4.83 12.63 -14.72
C GLN A 150 -3.90 11.81 -15.61
N SER A 151 -4.30 11.60 -16.87
CA SER A 151 -3.40 11.03 -17.88
C SER A 151 -2.26 12.01 -18.20
N VAL A 152 -1.12 11.48 -18.62
CA VAL A 152 0.06 12.31 -18.95
C VAL A 152 -0.23 13.27 -20.11
N GLU A 153 -1.07 12.88 -21.09
CA GLU A 153 -1.47 13.76 -22.17
C GLU A 153 -2.25 14.99 -21.67
N VAL A 154 -3.18 14.80 -20.73
CA VAL A 154 -3.93 15.91 -20.13
C VAL A 154 -2.99 16.78 -19.29
N ALA A 155 -2.12 16.17 -18.50
CA ALA A 155 -1.11 16.86 -17.72
C ALA A 155 -0.18 17.71 -18.59
N LYS A 156 0.30 17.17 -19.72
CA LYS A 156 1.12 17.90 -20.68
C LYS A 156 0.39 19.14 -21.20
N GLN A 157 -0.88 19.01 -21.62
CA GLN A 157 -1.67 20.15 -22.08
C GLN A 157 -1.86 21.24 -21.03
N GLU A 158 -2.09 20.86 -19.76
CA GLU A 158 -2.22 21.82 -18.65
C GLU A 158 -0.91 22.58 -18.41
N VAL A 159 0.23 21.88 -18.47
CA VAL A 159 1.56 22.50 -18.32
C VAL A 159 1.86 23.45 -19.50
N GLU A 160 1.62 23.02 -20.75
CA GLU A 160 1.79 23.86 -21.95
C GLU A 160 0.97 25.15 -21.87
N GLN A 161 -0.31 25.06 -21.49
CA GLN A 161 -1.16 26.26 -21.31
C GLN A 161 -0.61 27.21 -20.24
N LYS A 162 -0.06 26.70 -19.15
CA LYS A 162 0.58 27.53 -18.13
C LYS A 162 1.87 28.17 -18.62
N VAL A 163 2.68 27.46 -19.38
CA VAL A 163 3.90 28.01 -20.02
C VAL A 163 3.56 29.12 -20.97
N ASP A 164 2.57 28.93 -21.85
CA ASP A 164 2.10 29.94 -22.78
C ASP A 164 1.68 31.25 -22.08
N ILE A 165 0.93 31.13 -20.97
CA ILE A 165 0.52 32.28 -20.15
C ILE A 165 1.73 33.04 -19.60
N LEU A 166 2.74 32.30 -19.08
CA LEU A 166 3.96 32.92 -18.54
C LEU A 166 4.76 33.67 -19.61
N ILE A 167 4.84 33.12 -20.83
CA ILE A 167 5.50 33.77 -21.99
C ILE A 167 4.77 35.06 -22.36
N GLU A 168 3.43 34.99 -22.48
CA GLU A 168 2.64 36.22 -22.81
C GLU A 168 2.76 37.33 -21.74
N GLU A 169 2.87 36.95 -20.46
CA GLU A 169 3.05 37.92 -19.36
C GLU A 169 4.43 38.57 -19.41
N ASP A 170 5.50 37.82 -19.72
CA ASP A 170 6.85 38.33 -19.86
C ASP A 170 6.94 39.30 -21.05
N GLU A 171 6.31 38.98 -22.19
CA GLU A 171 6.26 39.88 -23.37
C GLU A 171 5.54 41.20 -23.11
N LYS A 172 4.47 41.20 -22.29
CA LYS A 172 3.72 42.41 -21.94
C LYS A 172 4.48 43.33 -20.97
N THR A 173 5.49 42.81 -20.31
CA THR A 173 6.25 43.50 -19.27
C THR A 173 7.54 44.18 -19.84
N LYS A 174 7.93 43.80 -21.05
CA LYS A 174 9.07 44.38 -21.81
C LYS A 174 8.65 45.55 -22.67
#